data_91442c0ac93610b303ff8881fab277ed
#
_entry.id   91442c0ac93610b303ff8881fab277ed
#
_cell.length_a   1.000
_cell.length_b   1.000
_cell.length_c   1.000
_cell.angle_alpha   90.00
_cell.angle_beta   90.00
_cell.angle_gamma   90.00
#
_symmetry.space_group_name_H-M   'P 1'
#
loop_
_entity.id
_entity.type
_entity.pdbx_description
1 polymer ?
#
loop_
_entity_poly.entity_id
_entity_poly.type
_entity_poly.pdbx_seq_one_letter_code
_entity_poly.pdbx_strand_id
1 'polypeptide(L)'
;GTVAFLGGSITEMKGWRDMICEDLKQRFPYTKFTFVAAGIPSTGSTPGAFRLTDDVLSKGKVDLLFVEAAVNDDTNGFSAIEQIRGMEGIVRHALVSNPSMDIMMLHFIYDPFIPKLDKGQMPDVILNHERVANHYLLPSVNLASEIAARMRSGEFTWEQFGGTHPNLLGHAYYAATINKVLDEMY
;
A
#
# COMPACT_ATOMS: atom_id res chain seq x y z
N GLY A 1 -14.54 12.51 -6.64
CA GLY A 1 -13.34 11.71 -6.95
C GLY A 1 -13.52 10.26 -6.51
N THR A 2 -12.94 9.33 -7.23
CA THR A 2 -12.96 7.92 -6.85
C THR A 2 -11.57 7.51 -6.37
N VAL A 3 -11.51 6.97 -5.16
CA VAL A 3 -10.28 6.49 -4.52
C VAL A 3 -10.40 4.99 -4.29
N ALA A 4 -9.43 4.22 -4.75
CA ALA A 4 -9.43 2.77 -4.61
C ALA A 4 -8.24 2.28 -3.77
N PHE A 5 -8.45 1.17 -3.08
CA PHE A 5 -7.47 0.54 -2.20
C PHE A 5 -7.35 -0.94 -2.58
N LEU A 6 -6.27 -1.30 -3.25
CA LEU A 6 -5.98 -2.66 -3.69
C LEU A 6 -4.88 -3.27 -2.82
N GLY A 7 -5.14 -4.43 -2.24
CA GLY A 7 -4.15 -5.10 -1.39
C GLY A 7 -4.63 -6.38 -0.75
N GLY A 8 -3.90 -6.82 0.26
CA GLY A 8 -4.17 -8.01 1.05
C GLY A 8 -5.03 -7.76 2.29
N SER A 9 -4.81 -8.56 3.35
CA SER A 9 -5.58 -8.49 4.60
C SER A 9 -5.40 -7.18 5.36
N ILE A 10 -4.21 -6.56 5.30
CA ILE A 10 -3.94 -5.28 5.99
C ILE A 10 -4.77 -4.15 5.36
N THR A 11 -5.03 -4.23 4.06
CA THR A 11 -5.90 -3.30 3.33
C THR A 11 -7.39 -3.66 3.48
N GLU A 12 -7.72 -4.95 3.60
CA GLU A 12 -9.11 -5.40 3.78
C GLU A 12 -9.66 -4.97 5.16
N MET A 13 -8.87 -5.11 6.22
CA MET A 13 -9.30 -4.79 7.57
C MET A 13 -9.59 -3.30 7.76
N LYS A 14 -10.44 -2.97 8.71
CA LYS A 14 -10.69 -1.58 9.11
C LYS A 14 -9.44 -0.99 9.79
N GLY A 15 -9.13 0.26 9.48
CA GLY A 15 -7.99 0.94 10.09
C GLY A 15 -7.43 2.05 9.23
N TRP A 16 -6.19 1.92 8.75
CA TRP A 16 -5.49 2.96 8.00
C TRP A 16 -6.29 3.50 6.82
N ARG A 17 -6.94 2.61 6.08
CA ARG A 17 -7.75 2.96 4.91
C ARG A 17 -8.91 3.87 5.28
N ASP A 18 -9.62 3.56 6.37
CA ASP A 18 -10.74 4.37 6.83
C ASP A 18 -10.26 5.75 7.30
N MET A 19 -9.09 5.82 7.96
CA MET A 19 -8.46 7.07 8.39
C MET A 19 -8.09 7.94 7.18
N ILE A 20 -7.53 7.35 6.12
CA ILE A 20 -7.24 8.06 4.87
C ILE A 20 -8.53 8.56 4.19
N CYS A 21 -9.60 7.77 4.19
CA CYS A 21 -10.88 8.20 3.65
C CYS A 21 -11.41 9.46 4.38
N GLU A 22 -11.31 9.50 5.69
CA GLU A 22 -11.74 10.66 6.48
C GLU A 22 -10.82 11.88 6.25
N ASP A 23 -9.50 11.67 6.18
CA ASP A 23 -8.56 12.75 5.87
C ASP A 23 -8.84 13.36 4.49
N LEU A 24 -9.04 12.55 3.46
CA LEU A 24 -9.35 13.03 2.12
C LEU A 24 -10.65 13.84 2.07
N LYS A 25 -11.68 13.45 2.82
CA LYS A 25 -12.91 14.24 2.93
C LYS A 25 -12.68 15.60 3.60
N GLN A 26 -11.82 15.63 4.63
CA GLN A 26 -11.47 16.89 5.31
C GLN A 26 -10.60 17.78 4.43
N ARG A 27 -9.64 17.19 3.70
CA ARG A 27 -8.74 17.88 2.79
C ARG A 27 -9.47 18.50 1.59
N PHE A 28 -10.48 17.82 1.08
CA PHE A 28 -11.28 18.24 -0.07
C PHE A 28 -12.78 18.31 0.25
N PRO A 29 -13.21 19.27 1.07
CA PRO A 29 -14.57 19.29 1.62
C PRO A 29 -15.68 19.49 0.59
N TYR A 30 -15.34 19.96 -0.60
CA TYR A 30 -16.29 20.15 -1.70
C TYR A 30 -16.29 18.99 -2.72
N THR A 31 -15.49 17.95 -2.48
CA THR A 31 -15.40 16.81 -3.35
C THR A 31 -16.32 15.68 -2.87
N LYS A 32 -17.21 15.23 -3.75
CA LYS A 32 -17.95 13.99 -3.50
C LYS A 32 -17.05 12.79 -3.78
N PHE A 33 -16.73 12.04 -2.74
CA PHE A 33 -15.90 10.84 -2.84
C PHE A 33 -16.69 9.56 -2.99
N THR A 34 -16.16 8.65 -3.81
CA THR A 34 -16.48 7.22 -3.85
C THR A 34 -15.23 6.46 -3.45
N PHE A 35 -15.32 5.60 -2.43
CA PHE A 35 -14.21 4.79 -1.96
C PHE A 35 -14.44 3.32 -2.35
N VAL A 36 -13.46 2.72 -3.01
CA VAL A 36 -13.50 1.32 -3.45
C VAL A 36 -12.52 0.51 -2.62
N ALA A 37 -13.04 -0.34 -1.73
CA ALA A 37 -12.24 -1.25 -0.92
C ALA A 37 -12.05 -2.57 -1.66
N ALA A 38 -10.84 -2.84 -2.10
CA ALA A 38 -10.47 -4.05 -2.85
C ALA A 38 -9.34 -4.83 -2.19
N GLY A 39 -9.31 -4.86 -0.85
CA GLY A 39 -8.47 -5.74 -0.07
C GLY A 39 -9.04 -7.15 -0.03
N ILE A 40 -8.22 -8.17 -0.37
CA ILE A 40 -8.56 -9.59 -0.22
C ILE A 40 -7.41 -10.29 0.50
N PRO A 41 -7.65 -10.94 1.65
CA PRO A 41 -6.61 -11.60 2.41
C PRO A 41 -5.78 -12.57 1.57
N SER A 42 -4.47 -12.63 1.84
CA SER A 42 -3.51 -13.52 1.20
C SER A 42 -3.30 -13.32 -0.32
N THR A 43 -3.80 -12.23 -0.90
CA THR A 43 -3.57 -11.93 -2.31
C THR A 43 -2.38 -10.99 -2.49
N GLY A 44 -1.47 -11.37 -3.38
CA GLY A 44 -0.31 -10.57 -3.77
C GLY A 44 -0.52 -9.80 -5.06
N SER A 45 0.59 -9.40 -5.69
CA SER A 45 0.58 -8.55 -6.89
C SER A 45 0.00 -9.25 -8.12
N THR A 46 0.34 -10.51 -8.38
CA THR A 46 -0.18 -11.25 -9.54
C THR A 46 -1.71 -11.41 -9.49
N PRO A 47 -2.31 -11.94 -8.40
CA PRO A 47 -3.77 -11.91 -8.27
C PRO A 47 -4.35 -10.50 -8.35
N GLY A 48 -3.67 -9.50 -7.78
CA GLY A 48 -4.07 -8.10 -7.87
C GLY A 48 -4.20 -7.60 -9.30
N ALA A 49 -3.23 -7.92 -10.16
CA ALA A 49 -3.24 -7.55 -11.57
C ALA A 49 -4.41 -8.18 -12.34
N PHE A 50 -4.73 -9.45 -12.05
CA PHE A 50 -5.85 -10.14 -12.72
C PHE A 50 -7.22 -9.63 -12.28
N ARG A 51 -7.41 -9.29 -11.01
CA ARG A 51 -8.69 -8.86 -10.47
C ARG A 51 -8.93 -7.34 -10.51
N LEU A 52 -7.90 -6.54 -10.88
CA LEU A 52 -7.97 -5.08 -10.87
C LEU A 52 -9.17 -4.53 -11.65
N THR A 53 -9.43 -5.09 -12.83
CA THR A 53 -10.56 -4.64 -13.67
C THR A 53 -11.89 -4.87 -12.96
N ASP A 54 -12.13 -6.07 -12.47
CA ASP A 54 -13.43 -6.43 -11.88
C ASP A 54 -13.66 -5.79 -10.53
N ASP A 55 -12.62 -5.71 -9.69
CA ASP A 55 -12.73 -5.25 -8.31
C ASP A 55 -12.60 -3.74 -8.17
N VAL A 56 -11.91 -3.07 -9.10
CA VAL A 56 -11.57 -1.65 -9.02
C VAL A 56 -12.04 -0.86 -10.22
N LEU A 57 -11.53 -1.15 -11.43
CA LEU A 57 -11.72 -0.28 -12.59
C LEU A 57 -13.17 -0.28 -13.11
N SER A 58 -13.90 -1.38 -12.95
CA SER A 58 -15.32 -1.47 -13.29
C SER A 58 -16.25 -0.62 -12.40
N LYS A 59 -15.72 -0.12 -11.26
CA LYS A 59 -16.51 0.70 -10.32
C LYS A 59 -16.60 2.17 -10.72
N GLY A 60 -15.90 2.57 -11.78
CA GLY A 60 -15.90 3.93 -12.30
C GLY A 60 -14.49 4.43 -12.61
N LYS A 61 -14.39 5.69 -13.04
CA LYS A 61 -13.09 6.33 -13.26
C LYS A 61 -12.39 6.52 -11.90
N VAL A 62 -11.31 5.80 -11.68
CA VAL A 62 -10.48 5.93 -10.47
C VAL A 62 -9.52 7.10 -10.65
N ASP A 63 -9.47 8.00 -9.67
CA ASP A 63 -8.57 9.16 -9.67
C ASP A 63 -7.30 8.90 -8.84
N LEU A 64 -7.40 8.15 -7.72
CA LEU A 64 -6.29 7.76 -6.87
C LEU A 64 -6.40 6.28 -6.52
N LEU A 65 -5.31 5.53 -6.74
CA LEU A 65 -5.16 4.13 -6.38
C LEU A 65 -4.05 3.96 -5.35
N PHE A 66 -4.39 3.47 -4.16
CA PHE A 66 -3.43 2.91 -3.23
C PHE A 66 -3.24 1.43 -3.53
N VAL A 67 -1.99 0.98 -3.64
CA VAL A 67 -1.67 -0.42 -3.93
C VAL A 67 -0.56 -0.94 -3.02
N GLU A 68 -0.76 -2.13 -2.48
CA GLU A 68 0.25 -2.85 -1.71
C GLU A 68 0.21 -4.34 -2.01
N ALA A 69 1.36 -5.01 -1.97
CA ALA A 69 1.44 -6.45 -2.18
C ALA A 69 2.71 -7.09 -1.58
N ALA A 70 3.64 -6.31 -1.02
CA ALA A 70 4.95 -6.82 -0.64
C ALA A 70 4.88 -7.96 0.39
N VAL A 71 4.03 -7.82 1.41
CA VAL A 71 3.86 -8.85 2.45
C VAL A 71 3.35 -10.16 1.85
N ASN A 72 2.33 -10.09 1.02
CA ASN A 72 1.75 -11.31 0.44
C ASN A 72 2.60 -11.93 -0.68
N ASP A 73 3.30 -11.13 -1.47
CA ASP A 73 4.23 -11.66 -2.46
C ASP A 73 5.39 -12.42 -1.79
N ASP A 74 5.92 -11.89 -0.67
CA ASP A 74 6.96 -12.56 0.09
C ASP A 74 6.42 -13.82 0.80
N THR A 75 5.30 -13.71 1.50
CA THR A 75 4.66 -14.83 2.21
C THR A 75 4.27 -15.98 1.25
N ASN A 76 3.79 -15.65 0.07
CA ASN A 76 3.40 -16.65 -0.94
C ASN A 76 4.58 -17.22 -1.73
N GLY A 77 5.80 -16.72 -1.49
CA GLY A 77 7.01 -17.22 -2.12
C GLY A 77 7.11 -16.90 -3.61
N PHE A 78 6.52 -15.78 -4.05
CA PHE A 78 6.64 -15.35 -5.44
C PHE A 78 8.10 -15.02 -5.78
N SER A 79 8.54 -15.45 -6.95
CA SER A 79 9.86 -15.10 -7.47
C SER A 79 9.97 -13.59 -7.76
N ALA A 80 11.20 -13.09 -7.83
CA ALA A 80 11.44 -11.68 -8.17
C ALA A 80 10.75 -11.26 -9.48
N ILE A 81 10.74 -12.15 -10.49
CA ILE A 81 10.06 -11.88 -11.77
C ILE A 81 8.56 -11.78 -11.59
N GLU A 82 7.95 -12.67 -10.80
CA GLU A 82 6.50 -12.63 -10.52
C GLU A 82 6.11 -11.37 -9.75
N GLN A 83 6.90 -10.98 -8.75
CA GLN A 83 6.71 -9.76 -7.97
C GLN A 83 6.73 -8.51 -8.86
N ILE A 84 7.72 -8.41 -9.75
CA ILE A 84 7.85 -7.27 -10.67
C ILE A 84 6.72 -7.29 -11.70
N ARG A 85 6.45 -8.43 -12.36
CA ARG A 85 5.38 -8.54 -13.36
C ARG A 85 4.00 -8.29 -12.80
N GLY A 86 3.72 -8.81 -11.60
CA GLY A 86 2.44 -8.60 -10.94
C GLY A 86 2.21 -7.13 -10.62
N MET A 87 3.17 -6.48 -9.99
CA MET A 87 3.06 -5.06 -9.65
C MET A 87 3.02 -4.18 -10.92
N GLU A 88 3.87 -4.44 -11.91
CA GLU A 88 3.82 -3.73 -13.20
C GLU A 88 2.48 -3.94 -13.92
N GLY A 89 1.92 -5.14 -13.87
CA GLY A 89 0.61 -5.45 -14.43
C GLY A 89 -0.49 -4.58 -13.82
N ILE A 90 -0.49 -4.41 -12.49
CA ILE A 90 -1.42 -3.51 -11.81
C ILE A 90 -1.26 -2.08 -12.32
N VAL A 91 -0.05 -1.55 -12.31
CA VAL A 91 0.25 -0.17 -12.72
C VAL A 91 -0.14 0.08 -14.17
N ARG A 92 0.22 -0.82 -15.09
CA ARG A 92 -0.11 -0.68 -16.51
C ARG A 92 -1.60 -0.72 -16.78
N HIS A 93 -2.32 -1.67 -16.20
CA HIS A 93 -3.79 -1.74 -16.35
C HIS A 93 -4.47 -0.48 -15.80
N ALA A 94 -4.01 0.02 -14.66
CA ALA A 94 -4.52 1.24 -14.07
C ALA A 94 -4.31 2.45 -14.99
N LEU A 95 -3.09 2.66 -15.47
CA LEU A 95 -2.74 3.79 -16.36
C LEU A 95 -3.37 3.69 -17.75
N VAL A 96 -3.58 2.47 -18.28
CA VAL A 96 -4.33 2.27 -19.53
C VAL A 96 -5.79 2.67 -19.33
N SER A 97 -6.39 2.35 -18.18
CA SER A 97 -7.77 2.73 -17.85
C SER A 97 -7.94 4.24 -17.64
N ASN A 98 -7.00 4.87 -16.96
CA ASN A 98 -6.98 6.31 -16.74
C ASN A 98 -5.53 6.81 -16.68
N PRO A 99 -4.99 7.39 -17.77
CA PRO A 99 -3.61 7.90 -17.79
C PRO A 99 -3.32 9.03 -16.79
N SER A 100 -4.36 9.65 -16.24
CA SER A 100 -4.26 10.70 -15.22
C SER A 100 -4.51 10.18 -13.79
N MET A 101 -4.54 8.86 -13.61
CA MET A 101 -4.69 8.27 -12.28
C MET A 101 -3.42 8.48 -11.46
N ASP A 102 -3.55 9.03 -10.26
CA ASP A 102 -2.49 8.98 -9.27
C ASP A 102 -2.42 7.56 -8.68
N ILE A 103 -1.22 7.02 -8.58
CA ILE A 103 -0.99 5.70 -7.97
C ILE A 103 0.05 5.87 -6.87
N MET A 104 -0.31 5.47 -5.65
CA MET A 104 0.60 5.45 -4.51
C MET A 104 0.88 4.01 -4.09
N MET A 105 2.13 3.60 -4.14
CA MET A 105 2.57 2.28 -3.72
C MET A 105 2.92 2.27 -2.24
N LEU A 106 2.41 1.29 -1.50
CA LEU A 106 2.65 1.15 -0.05
C LEU A 106 3.40 -0.15 0.23
N HIS A 107 4.35 -0.09 1.18
CA HIS A 107 5.06 -1.28 1.65
C HIS A 107 4.87 -1.42 3.16
N PHE A 108 3.96 -2.33 3.56
CA PHE A 108 3.71 -2.65 4.97
C PHE A 108 4.81 -3.52 5.55
N ILE A 109 4.90 -3.52 6.89
CA ILE A 109 5.85 -4.34 7.64
C ILE A 109 5.20 -5.66 8.09
N TYR A 110 5.99 -6.74 8.15
CA TYR A 110 5.62 -7.97 8.85
C TYR A 110 6.87 -8.65 9.44
N ASP A 111 6.67 -9.63 10.33
CA ASP A 111 7.74 -10.22 11.14
C ASP A 111 9.03 -10.54 10.38
N PRO A 112 9.01 -11.22 9.22
CA PRO A 112 10.23 -11.57 8.51
C PRO A 112 11.04 -10.40 7.96
N PHE A 113 10.43 -9.20 7.80
CA PHE A 113 11.16 -8.01 7.36
C PHE A 113 12.01 -7.38 8.46
N ILE A 114 11.61 -7.52 9.73
CA ILE A 114 12.21 -6.84 10.87
C ILE A 114 13.72 -7.12 11.00
N PRO A 115 14.21 -8.39 10.95
CA PRO A 115 15.64 -8.66 11.09
C PRO A 115 16.49 -8.05 9.96
N LYS A 116 15.95 -7.93 8.75
CA LYS A 116 16.66 -7.27 7.64
C LYS A 116 16.71 -5.75 7.86
N LEU A 117 15.57 -5.15 8.18
CA LEU A 117 15.45 -3.72 8.42
C LEU A 117 16.32 -3.27 9.61
N ASP A 118 16.44 -4.07 10.67
CA ASP A 118 17.30 -3.79 11.82
C ASP A 118 18.78 -3.77 11.46
N LYS A 119 19.18 -4.50 10.43
CA LYS A 119 20.54 -4.49 9.86
C LYS A 119 20.74 -3.42 8.77
N GLY A 120 19.76 -2.55 8.54
CA GLY A 120 19.80 -1.56 7.48
C GLY A 120 19.66 -2.15 6.07
N GLN A 121 19.14 -3.38 5.96
CA GLN A 121 18.92 -4.06 4.69
C GLN A 121 17.44 -3.97 4.29
N MET A 122 17.19 -3.75 3.00
CA MET A 122 15.83 -3.72 2.49
C MET A 122 15.37 -5.13 2.07
N PRO A 123 14.14 -5.56 2.43
CA PRO A 123 13.56 -6.78 1.88
C PRO A 123 13.53 -6.78 0.35
N ASP A 124 13.91 -7.89 -0.27
CA ASP A 124 14.05 -7.99 -1.73
C ASP A 124 12.74 -7.70 -2.46
N VAL A 125 11.61 -8.13 -1.91
CA VAL A 125 10.28 -7.87 -2.48
C VAL A 125 9.97 -6.37 -2.54
N ILE A 126 10.37 -5.60 -1.53
CA ILE A 126 10.21 -4.14 -1.55
C ILE A 126 11.09 -3.54 -2.64
N LEU A 127 12.35 -3.97 -2.76
CA LEU A 127 13.25 -3.53 -3.84
C LEU A 127 12.67 -3.82 -5.22
N ASN A 128 12.06 -5.00 -5.40
CA ASN A 128 11.44 -5.40 -6.65
C ASN A 128 10.23 -4.52 -7.01
N HIS A 129 9.37 -4.22 -6.06
CA HIS A 129 8.24 -3.30 -6.25
C HIS A 129 8.70 -1.86 -6.50
N GLU A 130 9.74 -1.40 -5.79
CA GLU A 130 10.34 -0.07 -6.00
C GLU A 130 10.91 0.10 -7.41
N ARG A 131 11.39 -0.97 -8.06
CA ARG A 131 11.79 -0.92 -9.48
C ARG A 131 10.64 -0.51 -10.38
N VAL A 132 9.43 -0.97 -10.08
CA VAL A 132 8.22 -0.59 -10.80
C VAL A 132 7.84 0.86 -10.48
N ALA A 133 7.81 1.23 -9.20
CA ALA A 133 7.52 2.60 -8.78
C ALA A 133 8.47 3.61 -9.44
N ASN A 134 9.77 3.34 -9.42
CA ASN A 134 10.78 4.19 -10.04
C ASN A 134 10.64 4.28 -11.56
N HIS A 135 10.33 3.17 -12.24
CA HIS A 135 10.15 3.15 -13.69
C HIS A 135 8.97 4.03 -14.14
N TYR A 136 7.88 3.99 -13.40
CA TYR A 136 6.67 4.76 -13.71
C TYR A 136 6.60 6.11 -12.98
N LEU A 137 7.65 6.49 -12.24
CA LEU A 137 7.73 7.73 -11.46
C LEU A 137 6.56 7.89 -10.48
N LEU A 138 6.20 6.80 -9.82
CA LEU A 138 5.11 6.77 -8.86
C LEU A 138 5.61 7.09 -7.45
N PRO A 139 4.84 7.84 -6.65
CA PRO A 139 5.10 7.93 -5.23
C PRO A 139 4.99 6.57 -4.56
N SER A 140 5.93 6.29 -3.65
CA SER A 140 5.92 5.10 -2.81
C SER A 140 6.17 5.47 -1.35
N VAL A 141 5.54 4.74 -0.45
CA VAL A 141 5.68 4.95 1.00
C VAL A 141 6.20 3.66 1.64
N ASN A 142 7.45 3.70 2.09
CA ASN A 142 8.07 2.57 2.76
C ASN A 142 7.71 2.57 4.25
N LEU A 143 6.49 2.13 4.53
CA LEU A 143 5.96 2.01 5.90
C LEU A 143 6.74 0.99 6.72
N ALA A 144 7.28 -0.05 6.08
CA ALA A 144 8.10 -1.05 6.76
C ALA A 144 9.35 -0.42 7.40
N SER A 145 10.07 0.40 6.64
CA SER A 145 11.26 1.10 7.16
C SER A 145 10.90 2.12 8.24
N GLU A 146 9.82 2.86 8.06
CA GLU A 146 9.36 3.85 9.05
C GLU A 146 9.01 3.20 10.38
N ILE A 147 8.22 2.13 10.36
CA ILE A 147 7.83 1.41 11.58
C ILE A 147 9.04 0.77 12.26
N ALA A 148 9.92 0.13 11.50
CA ALA A 148 11.15 -0.44 12.05
C ALA A 148 12.02 0.63 12.72
N ALA A 149 12.16 1.81 12.12
CA ALA A 149 12.91 2.93 12.70
C ALA A 149 12.30 3.41 14.02
N ARG A 150 10.99 3.53 14.10
CA ARG A 150 10.26 3.93 15.33
C ARG A 150 10.40 2.91 16.44
N MET A 151 10.34 1.61 16.11
CA MET A 151 10.61 0.54 17.09
C MET A 151 12.03 0.61 17.61
N ARG A 152 13.03 0.82 16.75
CA ARG A 152 14.43 0.98 17.18
C ARG A 152 14.65 2.21 18.07
N SER A 153 13.90 3.29 17.84
CA SER A 153 13.95 4.47 18.70
C SER A 153 13.23 4.31 20.04
N GLY A 154 12.53 3.19 20.23
CA GLY A 154 11.81 2.90 21.47
C GLY A 154 10.44 3.54 21.59
N GLU A 155 9.85 4.02 20.48
CA GLU A 155 8.52 4.62 20.52
C GLU A 155 7.44 3.59 20.88
N PHE A 156 7.56 2.37 20.39
CA PHE A 156 6.69 1.23 20.69
C PHE A 156 7.39 -0.09 20.33
N THR A 157 6.86 -1.18 20.87
CA THR A 157 7.30 -2.53 20.53
C THR A 157 6.42 -3.10 19.40
N TRP A 158 6.91 -4.19 18.78
CA TRP A 158 6.11 -4.93 17.78
C TRP A 158 4.76 -5.40 18.33
N GLU A 159 4.74 -5.84 19.59
CA GLU A 159 3.52 -6.25 20.27
C GLU A 159 2.56 -5.07 20.49
N GLN A 160 3.06 -3.91 20.91
CA GLN A 160 2.24 -2.70 21.06
C GLN A 160 1.68 -2.18 19.74
N PHE A 161 2.43 -2.37 18.64
CA PHE A 161 1.97 -2.07 17.29
C PHE A 161 0.84 -2.99 16.82
N GLY A 162 0.82 -4.24 17.33
CA GLY A 162 -0.19 -5.25 17.03
C GLY A 162 0.25 -6.33 16.04
N GLY A 163 1.54 -6.33 15.66
CA GLY A 163 2.08 -7.32 14.73
C GLY A 163 1.76 -7.04 13.27
N THR A 164 1.85 -8.06 12.44
CA THR A 164 1.59 -7.98 10.98
C THR A 164 0.20 -7.44 10.66
N HIS A 165 -0.81 -7.81 11.45
CA HIS A 165 -2.15 -7.24 11.38
C HIS A 165 -2.29 -6.21 12.51
N PRO A 166 -1.93 -4.94 12.26
CA PRO A 166 -1.77 -3.96 13.32
C PRO A 166 -3.08 -3.70 14.07
N ASN A 167 -2.93 -3.25 15.31
CA ASN A 167 -4.05 -2.70 16.07
C ASN A 167 -4.33 -1.25 15.65
N LEU A 168 -5.26 -0.58 16.34
CA LEU A 168 -5.62 0.80 16.02
C LEU A 168 -4.42 1.75 16.07
N LEU A 169 -3.51 1.57 17.02
CA LEU A 169 -2.27 2.35 17.11
C LEU A 169 -1.40 2.16 15.87
N GLY A 170 -1.18 0.93 15.45
CA GLY A 170 -0.37 0.62 14.26
C GLY A 170 -0.98 1.19 12.99
N HIS A 171 -2.30 1.06 12.82
CA HIS A 171 -3.01 1.68 11.71
C HIS A 171 -2.90 3.21 11.71
N ALA A 172 -2.93 3.85 12.88
CA ALA A 172 -2.76 5.29 13.00
C ALA A 172 -1.37 5.76 12.57
N TYR A 173 -0.32 5.00 12.88
CA TYR A 173 1.03 5.27 12.38
C TYR A 173 1.12 5.15 10.86
N TYR A 174 0.52 4.12 10.27
CA TYR A 174 0.44 3.99 8.82
C TYR A 174 -0.26 5.17 8.18
N ALA A 175 -1.44 5.52 8.66
CA ALA A 175 -2.21 6.64 8.13
C ALA A 175 -1.47 7.97 8.25
N ALA A 176 -0.82 8.23 9.39
CA ALA A 176 -0.05 9.47 9.61
C ALA A 176 1.12 9.60 8.62
N THR A 177 1.83 8.51 8.33
CA THR A 177 2.94 8.52 7.37
C THR A 177 2.44 8.69 5.94
N ILE A 178 1.35 8.03 5.56
CA ILE A 178 0.71 8.20 4.24
C ILE A 178 0.24 9.64 4.05
N ASN A 179 -0.39 10.24 5.07
CA ASN A 179 -0.88 11.62 5.00
C ASN A 179 0.21 12.65 4.78
N LYS A 180 1.44 12.43 5.31
CA LYS A 180 2.58 13.31 5.00
C LYS A 180 2.91 13.33 3.50
N VAL A 181 2.81 12.18 2.83
CA VAL A 181 3.04 12.11 1.38
C VAL A 181 1.88 12.76 0.62
N LEU A 182 0.64 12.58 1.09
CA LEU A 182 -0.52 13.28 0.51
C LEU A 182 -0.42 14.81 0.66
N ASP A 183 0.18 15.31 1.76
CA ASP A 183 0.44 16.73 1.96
C ASP A 183 1.44 17.31 0.93
N GLU A 184 2.34 16.47 0.41
CA GLU A 184 3.31 16.86 -0.62
C GLU A 184 2.74 16.73 -2.04
N MET A 185 1.71 15.89 -2.23
CA MET A 185 1.09 15.66 -3.53
C MET A 185 0.02 16.69 -3.86
N TYR A 186 -0.70 17.17 -2.84
CA TYR A 186 -1.88 18.03 -2.94
C TYR A 186 -1.81 19.24 -2.01
#